data_71b6d72a456021819f3c48db8280cc8f
#
_entry.id   71b6d72a456021819f3c48db8280cc8f
#
_cell.length_a   1.000
_cell.length_b   1.000
_cell.length_c   1.000
_cell.angle_alpha   90.00
_cell.angle_beta   90.00
_cell.angle_gamma   90.00
#
_symmetry.space_group_name_H-M   'P 1'
#
loop_
_entity.id
_entity.type
_entity.pdbx_description
1 polymer ?
#
loop_
_entity_poly.entity_id
_entity_poly.type
_entity_poly.pdbx_seq_one_letter_code
_entity_poly.pdbx_strand_id
1 'polypeptide(L)'
;MKDYIVRATAANGQIRAFAASTKEVVETARKDHNTSPVATAALGRLLTAGAMMGSMMKNDTDMLTLQIRGDGPIGGITVTADSHANVKGYVLNPDVILPPKNGKWDVGGAVGIGLLQVIKDMGLKEPYCGQTILVSSEIAEDLTYYFANSEQVPSSVGLGVLMEKDNTVKCAGGFIIQLMPFAEESVISQLEGNLKGVTSVTALLDKGYTPEQILEELLGNLELEVTDTIDTQFYCNCSKERVERAVASVGRKEIQEMINEGKDIEVKCHFCNTAYNYTVEDLKKIIKRSK
;
A
#
# COMPACT_ATOMS: atom_id res chain seq x y z
N MET A 1 -19.51 1.66 3.28
CA MET A 1 -19.44 0.25 2.83
C MET A 1 -18.10 -0.25 3.35
N LYS A 2 -17.99 -1.46 3.89
CA LYS A 2 -16.72 -1.98 4.42
C LYS A 2 -15.77 -2.25 3.26
N ASP A 3 -14.47 -1.97 3.44
CA ASP A 3 -13.46 -2.26 2.42
C ASP A 3 -13.15 -3.76 2.38
N TYR A 4 -12.91 -4.28 1.19
CA TYR A 4 -12.64 -5.70 0.99
C TYR A 4 -11.89 -5.96 -0.33
N ILE A 5 -11.31 -7.15 -0.41
CA ILE A 5 -10.61 -7.67 -1.59
C ILE A 5 -11.35 -8.91 -2.07
N VAL A 6 -11.55 -9.01 -3.37
CA VAL A 6 -12.04 -10.20 -4.05
C VAL A 6 -10.86 -10.91 -4.70
N ARG A 7 -10.77 -12.22 -4.49
CA ARG A 7 -9.88 -13.13 -5.22
C ARG A 7 -10.68 -13.89 -6.26
N ALA A 8 -10.13 -14.05 -7.43
CA ALA A 8 -10.76 -14.77 -8.51
C ALA A 8 -9.75 -15.50 -9.39
N THR A 9 -10.25 -16.46 -10.15
CA THR A 9 -9.55 -17.09 -11.27
C THR A 9 -10.38 -16.92 -12.53
N ALA A 10 -9.75 -17.03 -13.70
CA ALA A 10 -10.44 -17.04 -14.98
C ALA A 10 -9.70 -17.94 -15.97
N ALA A 11 -10.38 -18.26 -17.09
CA ALA A 11 -9.86 -19.10 -18.16
C ALA A 11 -9.32 -20.46 -17.61
N ASN A 12 -10.14 -21.18 -16.83
CA ASN A 12 -9.78 -22.45 -16.22
C ASN A 12 -8.47 -22.38 -15.40
N GLY A 13 -8.30 -21.29 -14.62
CA GLY A 13 -7.14 -21.09 -13.74
C GLY A 13 -5.88 -20.57 -14.43
N GLN A 14 -5.94 -20.21 -15.72
CA GLN A 14 -4.81 -19.59 -16.43
C GLN A 14 -4.61 -18.12 -16.04
N ILE A 15 -5.60 -17.49 -15.41
CA ILE A 15 -5.55 -16.15 -14.87
C ILE A 15 -5.86 -16.21 -13.38
N ARG A 16 -5.06 -15.47 -12.59
CA ARG A 16 -5.35 -15.14 -11.20
C ARG A 16 -5.62 -13.66 -11.10
N ALA A 17 -6.67 -13.27 -10.38
CA ALA A 17 -7.06 -11.88 -10.27
C ALA A 17 -7.43 -11.49 -8.84
N PHE A 18 -7.17 -10.22 -8.53
CA PHE A 18 -7.55 -9.56 -7.29
C PHE A 18 -8.16 -8.21 -7.64
N ALA A 19 -9.24 -7.85 -6.96
CA ALA A 19 -9.77 -6.49 -7.00
C ALA A 19 -10.15 -6.04 -5.61
N ALA A 20 -10.02 -4.75 -5.33
CA ALA A 20 -10.23 -4.19 -4.00
C ALA A 20 -11.01 -2.88 -4.04
N SER A 21 -11.87 -2.68 -3.04
CA SER A 21 -12.35 -1.38 -2.57
C SER A 21 -11.58 -1.02 -1.30
N THR A 22 -11.00 0.18 -1.24
CA THR A 22 -10.10 0.61 -0.15
C THR A 22 -10.36 2.06 0.28
N LYS A 23 -11.59 2.54 0.12
CA LYS A 23 -11.96 3.91 0.46
C LYS A 23 -11.67 4.25 1.93
N GLU A 24 -12.13 3.40 2.86
CA GLU A 24 -11.96 3.63 4.30
C GLU A 24 -10.49 3.48 4.75
N VAL A 25 -9.76 2.54 4.14
CA VAL A 25 -8.31 2.38 4.34
C VAL A 25 -7.58 3.68 3.99
N VAL A 26 -7.85 4.23 2.80
CA VAL A 26 -7.18 5.44 2.32
C VAL A 26 -7.62 6.68 3.09
N GLU A 27 -8.91 6.80 3.41
CA GLU A 27 -9.44 7.92 4.21
C GLU A 27 -8.87 7.91 5.65
N THR A 28 -8.69 6.73 6.25
CA THR A 28 -8.04 6.61 7.56
C THR A 28 -6.59 7.10 7.49
N ALA A 29 -5.82 6.64 6.51
CA ALA A 29 -4.45 7.11 6.31
C ALA A 29 -4.38 8.63 6.06
N ARG A 30 -5.31 9.17 5.24
CA ARG A 30 -5.41 10.60 4.97
C ARG A 30 -5.64 11.40 6.26
N LYS A 31 -6.55 10.95 7.11
CA LYS A 31 -6.85 11.61 8.40
C LYS A 31 -5.67 11.54 9.35
N ASP A 32 -5.08 10.35 9.52
CA ASP A 32 -3.98 10.13 10.47
C ASP A 32 -2.75 10.98 10.14
N HIS A 33 -2.48 11.18 8.84
CA HIS A 33 -1.30 11.92 8.37
C HIS A 33 -1.63 13.30 7.81
N ASN A 34 -2.91 13.70 7.75
CA ASN A 34 -3.38 14.96 7.15
C ASN A 34 -2.79 15.20 5.76
N THR A 35 -2.84 14.16 4.90
CA THR A 35 -2.21 14.22 3.58
C THR A 35 -2.94 15.15 2.61
N SER A 36 -2.18 15.86 1.79
CA SER A 36 -2.68 16.61 0.63
C SER A 36 -3.32 15.69 -0.42
N PRO A 37 -4.10 16.20 -1.37
CA PRO A 37 -4.74 15.35 -2.38
C PRO A 37 -3.76 14.49 -3.18
N VAL A 38 -2.62 15.04 -3.61
CA VAL A 38 -1.63 14.27 -4.39
C VAL A 38 -0.92 13.24 -3.51
N ALA A 39 -0.60 13.56 -2.27
CA ALA A 39 -0.01 12.63 -1.31
C ALA A 39 -1.00 11.51 -0.94
N THR A 40 -2.29 11.84 -0.78
CA THR A 40 -3.36 10.86 -0.57
C THR A 40 -3.49 9.93 -1.77
N ALA A 41 -3.45 10.45 -2.99
CA ALA A 41 -3.52 9.63 -4.20
C ALA A 41 -2.33 8.67 -4.30
N ALA A 42 -1.12 9.13 -4.03
CA ALA A 42 0.09 8.32 -4.06
C ALA A 42 0.08 7.24 -2.97
N LEU A 43 -0.16 7.63 -1.71
CA LEU A 43 -0.24 6.70 -0.57
C LEU A 43 -1.37 5.69 -0.75
N GLY A 44 -2.55 6.14 -1.17
CA GLY A 44 -3.73 5.30 -1.33
C GLY A 44 -3.57 4.24 -2.43
N ARG A 45 -2.92 4.57 -3.55
CA ARG A 45 -2.56 3.58 -4.58
C ARG A 45 -1.64 2.51 -4.01
N LEU A 46 -0.61 2.89 -3.26
CA LEU A 46 0.32 1.92 -2.69
C LEU A 46 -0.31 1.10 -1.55
N LEU A 47 -1.21 1.69 -0.73
CA LEU A 47 -2.00 0.97 0.28
C LEU A 47 -2.91 -0.08 -0.36
N THR A 48 -3.61 0.28 -1.44
CA THR A 48 -4.47 -0.65 -2.20
C THR A 48 -3.68 -1.82 -2.76
N ALA A 49 -2.53 -1.53 -3.39
CA ALA A 49 -1.63 -2.58 -3.88
C ALA A 49 -1.09 -3.43 -2.73
N GLY A 50 -0.67 -2.81 -1.63
CA GLY A 50 -0.16 -3.49 -0.43
C GLY A 50 -1.19 -4.44 0.17
N ALA A 51 -2.45 -4.03 0.28
CA ALA A 51 -3.54 -4.88 0.78
C ALA A 51 -3.75 -6.12 -0.11
N MET A 52 -3.84 -5.93 -1.44
CA MET A 52 -3.97 -7.05 -2.38
C MET A 52 -2.74 -7.96 -2.35
N MET A 53 -1.53 -7.41 -2.40
CA MET A 53 -0.29 -8.19 -2.37
C MET A 53 -0.05 -8.88 -1.02
N GLY A 54 -0.43 -8.25 0.10
CA GLY A 54 -0.43 -8.86 1.43
C GLY A 54 -1.33 -10.10 1.47
N SER A 55 -2.54 -9.99 0.91
CA SER A 55 -3.46 -11.11 0.82
C SER A 55 -2.93 -12.29 -0.01
N MET A 56 -1.88 -12.11 -0.83
CA MET A 56 -1.22 -13.20 -1.57
C MET A 56 -0.21 -13.99 -0.71
N MET A 57 0.16 -13.48 0.47
CA MET A 57 1.04 -14.17 1.40
C MET A 57 0.35 -15.41 1.98
N LYS A 58 1.13 -16.42 2.37
CA LYS A 58 0.59 -17.75 2.66
C LYS A 58 0.43 -18.04 4.14
N ASN A 59 1.34 -17.52 4.97
CA ASN A 59 1.35 -17.81 6.41
C ASN A 59 0.85 -16.61 7.21
N ASP A 60 0.22 -16.86 8.34
CA ASP A 60 -0.34 -15.81 9.22
C ASP A 60 0.70 -14.81 9.75
N THR A 61 1.96 -15.21 9.78
CA THR A 61 3.06 -14.37 10.25
C THR A 61 3.79 -13.63 9.13
N ASP A 62 3.46 -13.92 7.88
CA ASP A 62 4.10 -13.30 6.74
C ASP A 62 3.78 -11.80 6.68
N MET A 63 4.79 -11.01 6.37
CA MET A 63 4.68 -9.55 6.25
C MET A 63 5.25 -9.07 4.92
N LEU A 64 4.48 -8.21 4.26
CA LEU A 64 4.90 -7.50 3.06
C LEU A 64 5.26 -6.06 3.42
N THR A 65 6.35 -5.54 2.87
CA THR A 65 6.67 -4.12 2.88
C THR A 65 6.91 -3.63 1.46
N LEU A 66 6.18 -2.60 1.06
CA LEU A 66 6.39 -1.85 -0.18
C LEU A 66 7.04 -0.51 0.16
N GLN A 67 8.13 -0.19 -0.48
CA GLN A 67 8.86 1.06 -0.28
C GLN A 67 9.11 1.74 -1.62
N ILE A 68 8.65 2.97 -1.75
CA ILE A 68 9.00 3.85 -2.86
C ILE A 68 9.95 4.91 -2.33
N ARG A 69 11.08 5.10 -3.00
CA ARG A 69 12.04 6.16 -2.76
C ARG A 69 12.25 6.90 -4.06
N GLY A 70 11.81 8.13 -4.12
CA GLY A 70 11.93 8.99 -5.29
C GLY A 70 12.59 10.31 -4.94
N ASP A 71 13.04 11.03 -5.96
CA ASP A 71 13.64 12.36 -5.85
C ASP A 71 12.59 13.50 -5.89
N GLY A 72 11.31 13.14 -6.06
CA GLY A 72 10.22 14.10 -6.04
C GLY A 72 9.89 14.60 -4.63
N PRO A 73 9.06 15.64 -4.52
CA PRO A 73 8.81 16.34 -3.27
C PRO A 73 8.16 15.50 -2.17
N ILE A 74 7.50 14.38 -2.49
CA ILE A 74 6.91 13.46 -1.51
C ILE A 74 8.00 12.71 -0.70
N GLY A 75 9.22 12.60 -1.22
CA GLY A 75 10.40 12.01 -0.59
C GLY A 75 10.39 10.49 -0.51
N GLY A 76 9.25 9.89 -0.26
CA GLY A 76 9.09 8.43 -0.21
C GLY A 76 7.77 8.01 0.41
N ILE A 77 7.39 6.75 0.14
CA ILE A 77 6.18 6.12 0.63
C ILE A 77 6.55 4.75 1.19
N THR A 78 6.06 4.42 2.36
CA THR A 78 6.22 3.08 2.95
C THR A 78 4.86 2.52 3.32
N VAL A 79 4.60 1.30 2.88
CA VAL A 79 3.37 0.55 3.19
C VAL A 79 3.77 -0.84 3.69
N THR A 80 3.12 -1.31 4.75
CA THR A 80 3.24 -2.70 5.20
C THR A 80 1.87 -3.35 5.23
N ALA A 81 1.80 -4.61 4.85
CA ALA A 81 0.59 -5.42 4.90
C ALA A 81 0.89 -6.83 5.42
N ASP A 82 -0.10 -7.46 6.06
CA ASP A 82 -0.04 -8.86 6.46
C ASP A 82 -0.89 -9.74 5.54
N SER A 83 -0.85 -11.05 5.78
CA SER A 83 -1.61 -12.06 5.01
C SER A 83 -3.14 -11.94 5.17
N HIS A 84 -3.61 -11.23 6.19
CA HIS A 84 -5.03 -10.97 6.45
C HIS A 84 -5.51 -9.66 5.80
N ALA A 85 -4.71 -9.08 4.89
CA ALA A 85 -4.99 -7.82 4.23
C ALA A 85 -5.13 -6.60 5.18
N ASN A 86 -4.63 -6.68 6.41
CA ASN A 86 -4.44 -5.51 7.24
C ASN A 86 -3.27 -4.70 6.68
N VAL A 87 -3.49 -3.41 6.43
CA VAL A 87 -2.49 -2.56 5.78
C VAL A 87 -2.31 -1.26 6.56
N LYS A 88 -1.11 -0.73 6.54
CA LYS A 88 -0.75 0.60 7.07
C LYS A 88 0.37 1.20 6.26
N GLY A 89 0.45 2.52 6.24
CA GLY A 89 1.50 3.18 5.48
C GLY A 89 1.54 4.67 5.75
N TYR A 90 2.60 5.30 5.29
CA TYR A 90 2.81 6.74 5.40
C TYR A 90 3.63 7.27 4.22
N VAL A 91 3.59 8.57 4.04
CA VAL A 91 4.47 9.34 3.16
C VAL A 91 5.43 10.19 4.00
N LEU A 92 6.62 10.48 3.49
CA LEU A 92 7.58 11.31 4.22
C LEU A 92 7.13 12.77 4.29
N ASN A 93 6.64 13.32 3.19
CA ASN A 93 6.12 14.69 3.12
C ASN A 93 4.63 14.67 2.76
N PRO A 94 3.72 14.69 3.76
CA PRO A 94 2.29 14.55 3.55
C PRO A 94 1.59 15.78 2.97
N ASP A 95 2.17 16.95 3.08
CA ASP A 95 1.59 18.26 2.74
C ASP A 95 2.02 18.81 1.36
N VAL A 96 2.64 17.96 0.53
CA VAL A 96 3.05 18.31 -0.83
C VAL A 96 1.86 18.75 -1.66
N ILE A 97 1.98 19.92 -2.31
CA ILE A 97 0.96 20.46 -3.21
C ILE A 97 1.56 20.57 -4.60
N LEU A 98 0.94 19.88 -5.57
CA LEU A 98 1.25 19.99 -6.99
C LEU A 98 -0.03 20.28 -7.78
N PRO A 99 0.05 21.08 -8.84
CA PRO A 99 -1.10 21.29 -9.72
C PRO A 99 -1.46 19.96 -10.43
N PRO A 100 -2.75 19.72 -10.69
CA PRO A 100 -3.16 18.59 -11.50
C PRO A 100 -2.53 18.64 -12.91
N LYS A 101 -2.16 17.47 -13.42
CA LYS A 101 -1.65 17.29 -14.78
C LYS A 101 -2.63 16.44 -15.58
N ASN A 102 -3.05 16.93 -16.75
CA ASN A 102 -4.04 16.24 -17.60
C ASN A 102 -5.34 15.86 -16.87
N GLY A 103 -5.82 16.72 -15.95
CA GLY A 103 -7.03 16.49 -15.18
C GLY A 103 -6.92 15.46 -14.06
N LYS A 104 -5.71 14.97 -13.74
CA LYS A 104 -5.41 14.02 -12.66
C LYS A 104 -4.37 14.60 -11.71
N TRP A 105 -4.33 14.12 -10.47
CA TRP A 105 -3.24 14.43 -9.54
C TRP A 105 -1.92 13.94 -10.11
N ASP A 106 -0.90 14.80 -10.14
CA ASP A 106 0.43 14.49 -10.68
C ASP A 106 1.25 13.63 -9.67
N VAL A 107 0.85 12.37 -9.54
CA VAL A 107 1.52 11.41 -8.65
C VAL A 107 2.94 11.15 -9.13
N GLY A 108 3.14 11.00 -10.44
CA GLY A 108 4.47 10.82 -11.03
C GLY A 108 5.41 11.98 -10.71
N GLY A 109 4.92 13.23 -10.81
CA GLY A 109 5.70 14.42 -10.40
C GLY A 109 5.94 14.50 -8.90
N ALA A 110 5.00 14.03 -8.08
CA ALA A 110 5.17 14.01 -6.62
C ALA A 110 6.22 12.99 -6.16
N VAL A 111 6.26 11.82 -6.79
CA VAL A 111 7.18 10.72 -6.48
C VAL A 111 8.56 10.96 -7.12
N GLY A 112 8.60 11.38 -8.38
CA GLY A 112 9.85 11.60 -9.12
C GLY A 112 10.54 10.30 -9.55
N ILE A 113 11.79 10.41 -10.00
CA ILE A 113 12.62 9.28 -10.41
C ILE A 113 13.11 8.53 -9.17
N GLY A 114 13.09 7.20 -9.19
CA GLY A 114 13.49 6.44 -8.01
C GLY A 114 13.37 4.94 -8.15
N LEU A 115 13.15 4.30 -6.99
CA LEU A 115 13.14 2.85 -6.84
C LEU A 115 11.87 2.40 -6.10
N LEU A 116 11.33 1.29 -6.56
CA LEU A 116 10.35 0.47 -5.83
C LEU A 116 11.08 -0.72 -5.22
N GLN A 117 10.94 -0.92 -3.92
CA GLN A 117 11.44 -2.07 -3.19
C GLN A 117 10.27 -2.85 -2.59
N VAL A 118 10.29 -4.17 -2.78
CA VAL A 118 9.29 -5.10 -2.24
C VAL A 118 10.01 -6.09 -1.33
N ILE A 119 9.67 -6.07 -0.05
CA ILE A 119 10.27 -6.93 0.97
C ILE A 119 9.20 -7.89 1.47
N LYS A 120 9.46 -9.19 1.37
CA LYS A 120 8.59 -10.26 1.88
C LYS A 120 9.30 -10.97 3.03
N ASP A 121 8.85 -10.71 4.25
CA ASP A 121 9.30 -11.43 5.45
C ASP A 121 8.39 -12.67 5.63
N MET A 122 8.92 -13.81 5.35
CA MET A 122 8.24 -15.12 5.42
C MET A 122 8.78 -15.98 6.59
N GLY A 123 9.37 -15.34 7.61
CA GLY A 123 9.97 -16.04 8.75
C GLY A 123 11.27 -16.78 8.42
N LEU A 124 11.88 -16.51 7.28
CA LEU A 124 13.18 -17.05 6.91
C LEU A 124 14.31 -16.26 7.57
N LYS A 125 15.55 -16.81 7.53
CA LYS A 125 16.74 -16.13 8.10
C LYS A 125 16.92 -14.70 7.57
N GLU A 126 16.64 -14.50 6.29
CA GLU A 126 16.65 -13.21 5.63
C GLU A 126 15.36 -13.03 4.82
N PRO A 127 14.74 -11.86 4.84
CA PRO A 127 13.57 -11.59 4.02
C PRO A 127 13.94 -11.58 2.53
N TYR A 128 13.01 -11.98 1.68
CA TYR A 128 13.16 -11.76 0.24
C TYR A 128 13.05 -10.24 -0.05
N CYS A 129 13.95 -9.74 -0.87
CA CYS A 129 13.96 -8.33 -1.26
C CYS A 129 14.10 -8.21 -2.77
N GLY A 130 13.01 -7.78 -3.43
CA GLY A 130 12.99 -7.40 -4.84
C GLY A 130 13.08 -5.88 -4.99
N GLN A 131 13.79 -5.41 -6.01
CA GLN A 131 13.94 -3.98 -6.28
C GLN A 131 13.91 -3.71 -7.77
N THR A 132 13.19 -2.64 -8.17
CA THR A 132 13.15 -2.17 -9.56
C THR A 132 13.20 -0.64 -9.61
N ILE A 133 13.59 -0.10 -10.76
CA ILE A 133 13.43 1.32 -11.03
C ILE A 133 11.95 1.67 -11.17
N LEU A 134 11.58 2.90 -10.86
CA LEU A 134 10.28 3.45 -11.22
C LEU A 134 10.30 3.81 -12.71
N VAL A 135 9.35 3.26 -13.47
CA VAL A 135 9.26 3.49 -14.92
C VAL A 135 8.39 4.69 -15.27
N SER A 136 7.37 4.96 -14.46
CA SER A 136 6.49 6.12 -14.64
C SER A 136 6.24 6.89 -13.34
N SER A 137 6.53 6.30 -12.20
CA SER A 137 6.23 6.83 -10.86
C SER A 137 4.73 7.00 -10.56
N GLU A 138 3.88 6.40 -11.40
CA GLU A 138 2.41 6.35 -11.23
C GLU A 138 1.95 5.17 -10.37
N ILE A 139 2.88 4.38 -9.82
CA ILE A 139 2.71 3.26 -8.90
C ILE A 139 2.13 2.01 -9.57
N ALA A 140 1.02 2.11 -10.30
CA ALA A 140 0.41 0.96 -10.95
C ALA A 140 1.30 0.36 -12.04
N GLU A 141 1.86 1.21 -12.92
CA GLU A 141 2.79 0.81 -13.96
C GLU A 141 4.11 0.30 -13.39
N ASP A 142 4.58 0.93 -12.30
CA ASP A 142 5.81 0.53 -11.61
C ASP A 142 5.68 -0.87 -10.99
N LEU A 143 4.50 -1.18 -10.42
CA LEU A 143 4.18 -2.52 -9.91
C LEU A 143 4.02 -3.55 -11.04
N THR A 144 3.40 -3.15 -12.16
CA THR A 144 3.31 -4.00 -13.36
C THR A 144 4.72 -4.38 -13.83
N TYR A 145 5.63 -3.38 -13.90
CA TYR A 145 7.03 -3.60 -14.25
C TYR A 145 7.75 -4.48 -13.22
N TYR A 146 7.51 -4.26 -11.93
CA TYR A 146 8.07 -5.11 -10.85
C TYR A 146 7.66 -6.57 -11.01
N PHE A 147 6.37 -6.86 -11.21
CA PHE A 147 5.92 -8.23 -11.37
C PHE A 147 6.56 -8.92 -12.57
N ALA A 148 6.65 -8.23 -13.70
CA ALA A 148 7.23 -8.78 -14.91
C ALA A 148 8.75 -9.03 -14.77
N ASN A 149 9.50 -8.09 -14.19
CA ASN A 149 10.96 -8.13 -14.19
C ASN A 149 11.57 -8.79 -12.96
N SER A 150 10.93 -8.66 -11.79
CA SER A 150 11.46 -9.18 -10.53
C SER A 150 10.83 -10.52 -10.15
N GLU A 151 9.52 -10.67 -10.30
CA GLU A 151 8.81 -11.91 -10.00
C GLU A 151 8.62 -12.82 -11.22
N GLN A 152 8.89 -12.32 -12.41
CA GLN A 152 8.71 -13.02 -13.70
C GLN A 152 7.26 -13.50 -13.91
N VAL A 153 6.29 -12.74 -13.41
CA VAL A 153 4.86 -12.98 -13.57
C VAL A 153 4.25 -11.87 -14.40
N PRO A 154 3.87 -12.13 -15.67
CA PRO A 154 3.18 -11.14 -16.48
C PRO A 154 1.90 -10.70 -15.78
N SER A 155 1.79 -9.41 -15.52
CA SER A 155 0.72 -8.84 -14.70
C SER A 155 0.20 -7.54 -15.29
N SER A 156 -1.06 -7.22 -14.97
CA SER A 156 -1.64 -5.90 -15.19
C SER A 156 -2.13 -5.37 -13.84
N VAL A 157 -1.72 -4.16 -13.50
CA VAL A 157 -2.09 -3.48 -12.26
C VAL A 157 -2.84 -2.20 -12.59
N GLY A 158 -4.03 -2.04 -12.02
CA GLY A 158 -4.81 -0.81 -12.10
C GLY A 158 -5.13 -0.30 -10.70
N LEU A 159 -4.75 0.94 -10.40
CA LEU A 159 -4.96 1.56 -9.08
C LEU A 159 -5.58 2.94 -9.25
N GLY A 160 -6.47 3.31 -8.33
CA GLY A 160 -7.14 4.59 -8.41
C GLY A 160 -7.55 5.14 -7.05
N VAL A 161 -7.39 6.46 -6.89
CA VAL A 161 -7.92 7.24 -5.76
C VAL A 161 -8.52 8.51 -6.32
N LEU A 162 -9.77 8.77 -5.99
CA LEU A 162 -10.48 9.99 -6.34
C LEU A 162 -10.82 10.75 -5.06
N MET A 163 -10.56 12.05 -5.08
CA MET A 163 -10.78 12.95 -3.95
C MET A 163 -12.04 13.80 -4.18
N GLU A 164 -12.75 14.09 -3.11
CA GLU A 164 -13.77 15.14 -3.08
C GLU A 164 -13.11 16.54 -2.98
N LYS A 165 -13.92 17.56 -3.21
CA LYS A 165 -13.44 18.97 -3.15
C LYS A 165 -12.99 19.42 -1.76
N ASP A 166 -13.49 18.78 -0.72
CA ASP A 166 -13.14 19.03 0.68
C ASP A 166 -11.91 18.23 1.16
N ASN A 167 -11.17 17.63 0.23
CA ASN A 167 -10.01 16.77 0.49
C ASN A 167 -10.36 15.44 1.21
N THR A 168 -11.61 14.98 1.18
CA THR A 168 -11.94 13.62 1.60
C THR A 168 -11.83 12.63 0.45
N VAL A 169 -11.67 11.34 0.74
CA VAL A 169 -11.60 10.30 -0.29
C VAL A 169 -12.99 9.97 -0.80
N LYS A 170 -13.26 10.21 -2.09
CA LYS A 170 -14.51 9.84 -2.75
C LYS A 170 -14.59 8.35 -2.99
N CYS A 171 -13.58 7.79 -3.66
CA CYS A 171 -13.40 6.35 -3.88
C CYS A 171 -11.92 6.01 -4.01
N ALA A 172 -11.57 4.79 -3.61
CA ALA A 172 -10.24 4.20 -3.78
C ALA A 172 -10.37 2.70 -4.00
N GLY A 173 -9.48 2.14 -4.80
CA GLY A 173 -9.47 0.72 -5.11
C GLY A 173 -8.57 0.41 -6.30
N GLY A 174 -8.65 -0.83 -6.76
CA GLY A 174 -7.83 -1.28 -7.86
C GLY A 174 -7.96 -2.75 -8.16
N PHE A 175 -7.12 -3.22 -9.06
CA PHE A 175 -6.99 -4.63 -9.39
C PHE A 175 -5.54 -5.02 -9.66
N ILE A 176 -5.25 -6.31 -9.50
CA ILE A 176 -4.04 -7.00 -9.96
C ILE A 176 -4.50 -8.25 -10.70
N ILE A 177 -4.16 -8.36 -11.98
CA ILE A 177 -4.43 -9.53 -12.83
C ILE A 177 -3.10 -10.12 -13.23
N GLN A 178 -2.95 -11.44 -13.10
CA GLN A 178 -1.71 -12.14 -13.34
C GLN A 178 -1.94 -13.36 -14.23
N LEU A 179 -1.12 -13.51 -15.26
CA LEU A 179 -1.09 -14.71 -16.08
C LEU A 179 -0.33 -15.81 -15.34
N MET A 180 -0.93 -17.00 -15.30
CA MET A 180 -0.28 -18.17 -14.77
C MET A 180 0.68 -18.78 -15.80
N PRO A 181 1.70 -19.55 -15.36
CA PRO A 181 2.59 -20.25 -16.29
C PRO A 181 1.78 -21.09 -17.29
N PHE A 182 2.20 -21.06 -18.56
CA PHE A 182 1.56 -21.79 -19.67
C PHE A 182 0.16 -21.31 -20.08
N ALA A 183 -0.19 -20.04 -19.77
CA ALA A 183 -1.40 -19.43 -20.31
C ALA A 183 -1.39 -19.48 -21.86
N GLU A 184 -2.53 -19.85 -22.45
CA GLU A 184 -2.69 -19.95 -23.90
C GLU A 184 -2.68 -18.57 -24.56
N GLU A 185 -2.11 -18.47 -25.76
CA GLU A 185 -2.01 -17.22 -26.53
C GLU A 185 -3.40 -16.60 -26.79
N SER A 186 -4.41 -17.44 -26.97
CA SER A 186 -5.82 -17.02 -27.12
C SER A 186 -6.34 -16.29 -25.90
N VAL A 187 -6.01 -16.77 -24.69
CA VAL A 187 -6.38 -16.17 -23.40
C VAL A 187 -5.64 -14.84 -23.21
N ILE A 188 -4.34 -14.81 -23.53
CA ILE A 188 -3.51 -13.60 -23.44
C ILE A 188 -4.10 -12.51 -24.35
N SER A 189 -4.34 -12.81 -25.63
CA SER A 189 -4.87 -11.87 -26.60
C SER A 189 -6.25 -11.33 -26.20
N GLN A 190 -7.11 -12.17 -25.64
CA GLN A 190 -8.42 -11.77 -25.17
C GLN A 190 -8.35 -10.86 -23.95
N LEU A 191 -7.48 -11.19 -22.96
CA LEU A 191 -7.21 -10.36 -21.80
C LEU A 191 -6.68 -8.97 -22.19
N GLU A 192 -5.70 -8.93 -23.11
CA GLU A 192 -5.17 -7.66 -23.64
C GLU A 192 -6.25 -6.80 -24.31
N GLY A 193 -7.17 -7.45 -25.04
CA GLY A 193 -8.31 -6.78 -25.64
C GLY A 193 -9.23 -6.14 -24.60
N ASN A 194 -9.56 -6.87 -23.54
CA ASN A 194 -10.41 -6.39 -22.45
C ASN A 194 -9.74 -5.24 -21.69
N LEU A 195 -8.46 -5.36 -21.36
CA LEU A 195 -7.70 -4.32 -20.64
C LEU A 195 -7.65 -2.99 -21.39
N LYS A 196 -7.56 -3.01 -22.72
CA LYS A 196 -7.63 -1.79 -23.56
C LYS A 196 -8.98 -1.07 -23.47
N GLY A 197 -10.07 -1.78 -23.16
CA GLY A 197 -11.40 -1.22 -22.97
C GLY A 197 -11.56 -0.43 -21.67
N VAL A 198 -10.76 -0.72 -20.64
CA VAL A 198 -10.85 -0.08 -19.32
C VAL A 198 -9.79 1.02 -19.19
N THR A 199 -10.19 2.25 -19.46
CA THR A 199 -9.27 3.40 -19.46
C THR A 199 -9.01 4.00 -18.09
N SER A 200 -9.84 3.72 -17.08
CA SER A 200 -9.70 4.30 -15.74
C SER A 200 -10.42 3.49 -14.67
N VAL A 201 -9.66 2.99 -13.71
CA VAL A 201 -10.20 2.32 -12.50
C VAL A 201 -11.05 3.30 -11.67
N THR A 202 -10.62 4.55 -11.52
CA THR A 202 -11.39 5.55 -10.78
C THR A 202 -12.75 5.84 -11.42
N ALA A 203 -12.87 5.75 -12.74
CA ALA A 203 -14.15 5.92 -13.42
C ALA A 203 -15.13 4.78 -13.12
N LEU A 204 -14.65 3.54 -12.96
CA LEU A 204 -15.47 2.40 -12.54
C LEU A 204 -15.90 2.56 -11.08
N LEU A 205 -14.98 2.87 -10.20
CA LEU A 205 -15.25 3.09 -8.78
C LEU A 205 -16.22 4.26 -8.55
N ASP A 206 -16.09 5.35 -9.31
CA ASP A 206 -16.97 6.53 -9.22
C ASP A 206 -18.40 6.24 -9.68
N LYS A 207 -18.57 5.28 -10.59
CA LYS A 207 -19.89 4.72 -10.98
C LYS A 207 -20.47 3.76 -9.93
N GLY A 208 -19.73 3.46 -8.86
CA GLY A 208 -20.15 2.57 -7.78
C GLY A 208 -19.91 1.08 -8.08
N TYR A 209 -19.01 0.75 -9.00
CA TYR A 209 -18.65 -0.65 -9.26
C TYR A 209 -18.01 -1.28 -8.03
N THR A 210 -18.49 -2.48 -7.70
CA THR A 210 -17.86 -3.33 -6.67
C THR A 210 -16.60 -4.01 -7.22
N PRO A 211 -15.72 -4.54 -6.37
CA PRO A 211 -14.55 -5.32 -6.82
C PRO A 211 -14.93 -6.47 -7.78
N GLU A 212 -16.04 -7.17 -7.52
CA GLU A 212 -16.56 -8.22 -8.40
C GLU A 212 -16.94 -7.66 -9.77
N GLN A 213 -17.64 -6.53 -9.81
CA GLN A 213 -18.05 -5.89 -11.06
C GLN A 213 -16.85 -5.36 -11.86
N ILE A 214 -15.79 -4.93 -11.19
CA ILE A 214 -14.53 -4.56 -11.85
C ILE A 214 -13.92 -5.80 -12.52
N LEU A 215 -13.88 -6.94 -11.82
CA LEU A 215 -13.35 -8.18 -12.40
C LEU A 215 -14.26 -8.70 -13.52
N GLU A 216 -15.58 -8.58 -13.38
CA GLU A 216 -16.53 -8.97 -14.43
C GLU A 216 -16.34 -8.16 -15.72
N GLU A 217 -16.10 -6.84 -15.59
CA GLU A 217 -15.80 -5.97 -16.74
C GLU A 217 -14.51 -6.39 -17.46
N LEU A 218 -13.50 -6.85 -16.70
CA LEU A 218 -12.20 -7.20 -17.22
C LEU A 218 -12.10 -8.66 -17.70
N LEU A 219 -12.81 -9.58 -17.06
CA LEU A 219 -12.61 -11.02 -17.19
C LEU A 219 -13.90 -11.82 -17.44
N GLY A 220 -15.08 -11.19 -17.44
CA GLY A 220 -16.36 -11.89 -17.51
C GLY A 220 -16.51 -12.82 -18.74
N ASN A 221 -15.90 -12.43 -19.86
CA ASN A 221 -15.87 -13.27 -21.07
C ASN A 221 -14.78 -14.37 -21.06
N LEU A 222 -14.05 -14.53 -19.93
CA LEU A 222 -12.97 -15.51 -19.70
C LEU A 222 -13.34 -16.49 -18.58
N GLU A 223 -14.61 -16.79 -18.38
CA GLU A 223 -15.08 -17.72 -17.35
C GLU A 223 -14.57 -17.33 -15.95
N LEU A 224 -14.92 -16.11 -15.51
CA LEU A 224 -14.55 -15.59 -14.20
C LEU A 224 -15.18 -16.40 -13.07
N GLU A 225 -14.37 -16.85 -12.13
CA GLU A 225 -14.78 -17.52 -10.89
C GLU A 225 -14.25 -16.78 -9.66
N VAL A 226 -15.14 -16.21 -8.86
CA VAL A 226 -14.78 -15.62 -7.56
C VAL A 226 -14.50 -16.76 -6.57
N THR A 227 -13.30 -16.79 -6.01
CA THR A 227 -12.84 -17.86 -5.12
C THR A 227 -12.90 -17.48 -3.65
N ASP A 228 -12.73 -16.19 -3.31
CA ASP A 228 -12.67 -15.74 -1.92
C ASP A 228 -12.93 -14.23 -1.82
N THR A 229 -13.37 -13.80 -0.63
CA THR A 229 -13.54 -12.39 -0.27
C THR A 229 -12.93 -12.15 1.09
N ILE A 230 -12.03 -11.16 1.21
CA ILE A 230 -11.27 -10.87 2.41
C ILE A 230 -11.51 -9.42 2.80
N ASP A 231 -11.93 -9.19 4.03
CA ASP A 231 -12.00 -7.83 4.59
C ASP A 231 -10.61 -7.18 4.60
N THR A 232 -10.55 -5.88 4.32
CA THR A 232 -9.31 -5.10 4.45
C THR A 232 -9.54 -3.86 5.30
N GLN A 233 -8.52 -3.46 6.04
CA GLN A 233 -8.59 -2.29 6.90
C GLN A 233 -7.22 -1.65 7.09
N PHE A 234 -7.22 -0.34 7.35
CA PHE A 234 -6.05 0.31 7.89
C PHE A 234 -5.88 -0.13 9.35
N TYR A 235 -4.79 -0.84 9.63
CA TYR A 235 -4.57 -1.37 10.97
C TYR A 235 -3.13 -1.16 11.42
N CYS A 236 -2.97 -0.37 12.48
CA CYS A 236 -1.68 -0.18 13.13
C CYS A 236 -1.68 -0.87 14.49
N ASN A 237 -0.83 -1.86 14.64
CA ASN A 237 -0.64 -2.61 15.88
C ASN A 237 0.38 -1.96 16.82
N CYS A 238 0.58 -0.63 16.74
CA CYS A 238 1.42 0.07 17.69
C CYS A 238 0.79 0.07 19.09
N SER A 239 1.64 0.04 20.11
CA SER A 239 1.24 0.17 21.50
C SER A 239 2.32 0.91 22.28
N LYS A 240 2.00 1.41 23.48
CA LYS A 240 2.97 2.08 24.35
C LYS A 240 4.19 1.20 24.60
N GLU A 241 3.99 -0.11 24.81
CA GLU A 241 5.06 -1.09 25.06
C GLU A 241 5.95 -1.29 23.83
N ARG A 242 5.37 -1.27 22.61
CA ARG A 242 6.16 -1.38 21.38
C ARG A 242 6.99 -0.14 21.12
N VAL A 243 6.42 1.05 21.35
CA VAL A 243 7.13 2.32 21.21
C VAL A 243 8.20 2.46 22.31
N GLU A 244 7.93 1.99 23.56
CA GLU A 244 8.90 1.95 24.64
C GLU A 244 10.15 1.14 24.24
N ARG A 245 9.98 0.00 23.56
CA ARG A 245 11.13 -0.78 23.03
C ARG A 245 11.91 -0.01 21.96
N ALA A 246 11.23 0.74 21.11
CA ALA A 246 11.88 1.60 20.12
C ALA A 246 12.69 2.73 20.81
N VAL A 247 12.12 3.37 21.83
CA VAL A 247 12.83 4.35 22.66
C VAL A 247 14.05 3.72 23.33
N ALA A 248 13.90 2.50 23.88
CA ALA A 248 15.02 1.79 24.51
C ALA A 248 16.17 1.49 23.52
N SER A 249 15.87 1.28 22.24
CA SER A 249 16.86 0.98 21.19
C SER A 249 17.69 2.20 20.74
N VAL A 250 17.29 3.42 21.08
CA VAL A 250 18.06 4.64 20.78
C VAL A 250 19.42 4.64 21.50
N GLY A 251 19.50 4.02 22.68
CA GLY A 251 20.72 3.88 23.46
C GLY A 251 20.67 4.59 24.80
N ARG A 252 21.48 4.08 25.74
CA ARG A 252 21.46 4.60 27.13
C ARG A 252 21.92 6.04 27.22
N LYS A 253 22.90 6.46 26.39
CA LYS A 253 23.46 7.80 26.42
C LYS A 253 22.41 8.83 26.06
N GLU A 254 21.72 8.61 24.95
CA GLU A 254 20.67 9.49 24.43
C GLU A 254 19.48 9.58 25.40
N ILE A 255 19.04 8.43 25.98
CA ILE A 255 17.97 8.43 26.99
C ILE A 255 18.43 9.20 28.26
N GLN A 256 19.71 9.07 28.68
CA GLN A 256 20.23 9.81 29.81
C GLN A 256 20.29 11.33 29.55
N GLU A 257 20.62 11.74 28.33
CA GLU A 257 20.55 13.15 27.91
C GLU A 257 19.13 13.70 28.01
N MET A 258 18.13 12.96 27.48
CA MET A 258 16.71 13.31 27.62
C MET A 258 16.27 13.45 29.09
N ILE A 259 16.70 12.54 29.96
CA ILE A 259 16.43 12.60 31.41
C ILE A 259 17.06 13.86 32.04
N ASN A 260 18.28 14.21 31.65
CA ASN A 260 18.99 15.36 32.17
C ASN A 260 18.38 16.70 31.72
N GLU A 261 17.76 16.73 30.54
CA GLU A 261 17.01 17.90 30.08
C GLU A 261 15.72 18.14 30.91
N GLY A 262 15.26 17.15 31.64
CA GLY A 262 14.11 17.25 32.54
C GLY A 262 12.78 17.51 31.88
N LYS A 263 12.65 17.19 30.59
CA LYS A 263 11.44 17.39 29.79
C LYS A 263 10.79 16.06 29.42
N ASP A 264 9.46 16.04 29.43
CA ASP A 264 8.70 14.94 28.88
C ASP A 264 8.88 14.90 27.35
N ILE A 265 8.96 13.70 26.77
CA ILE A 265 9.09 13.51 25.33
C ILE A 265 7.81 12.97 24.73
N GLU A 266 7.50 13.39 23.52
CA GLU A 266 6.47 12.82 22.68
C GLU A 266 7.12 12.01 21.55
N VAL A 267 6.65 10.78 21.36
CA VAL A 267 7.07 9.91 20.26
C VAL A 267 5.84 9.56 19.44
N LYS A 268 5.85 9.88 18.16
CA LYS A 268 4.74 9.56 17.24
C LYS A 268 5.02 8.28 16.46
N CYS A 269 4.01 7.45 16.33
CA CYS A 269 4.06 6.30 15.45
C CYS A 269 4.06 6.77 13.98
N HIS A 270 5.07 6.42 13.20
CA HIS A 270 5.16 6.81 11.79
C HIS A 270 3.99 6.27 10.95
N PHE A 271 3.38 5.13 11.32
CA PHE A 271 2.32 4.51 10.53
C PHE A 271 0.91 5.06 10.79
N CYS A 272 0.59 5.52 12.00
CA CYS A 272 -0.75 6.00 12.35
C CYS A 272 -0.74 7.34 13.09
N ASN A 273 0.42 7.98 13.18
CA ASN A 273 0.62 9.28 13.82
C ASN A 273 0.13 9.37 15.29
N THR A 274 -0.22 8.23 15.92
CA THR A 274 -0.58 8.19 17.34
C THR A 274 0.60 8.66 18.19
N ALA A 275 0.35 9.64 19.06
CA ALA A 275 1.34 10.20 19.98
C ALA A 275 1.40 9.41 21.28
N TYR A 276 2.62 9.11 21.73
CA TYR A 276 2.93 8.45 23.00
C TYR A 276 3.82 9.37 23.83
N ASN A 277 3.33 9.77 24.99
CA ASN A 277 4.07 10.65 25.90
C ASN A 277 4.81 9.82 26.95
N TYR A 278 6.06 10.15 27.17
CA TYR A 278 6.92 9.56 28.20
C TYR A 278 7.43 10.65 29.14
N THR A 279 7.12 10.50 30.41
CA THR A 279 7.63 11.37 31.47
C THR A 279 9.11 11.04 31.76
N VAL A 280 9.80 11.96 32.41
CA VAL A 280 11.17 11.71 32.90
C VAL A 280 11.24 10.43 33.75
N GLU A 281 10.19 10.14 34.54
CA GLU A 281 10.12 8.92 35.35
C GLU A 281 9.98 7.66 34.49
N ASP A 282 9.24 7.74 33.36
CA ASP A 282 9.14 6.62 32.41
C ASP A 282 10.49 6.35 31.73
N LEU A 283 11.21 7.40 31.30
CA LEU A 283 12.56 7.27 30.76
C LEU A 283 13.56 6.64 31.72
N LYS A 284 13.49 7.00 33.03
CA LYS A 284 14.30 6.36 34.08
C LYS A 284 13.98 4.86 34.25
N LYS A 285 12.70 4.45 34.03
CA LYS A 285 12.33 3.02 34.05
C LYS A 285 12.85 2.29 32.82
N ILE A 286 12.74 2.91 31.63
CA ILE A 286 13.22 2.36 30.36
C ILE A 286 14.75 2.09 30.45
N ILE A 287 15.54 3.06 30.88
CA ILE A 287 17.01 2.92 30.97
C ILE A 287 17.44 1.82 31.96
N LYS A 288 16.64 1.56 33.01
CA LYS A 288 16.89 0.45 33.97
C LYS A 288 16.62 -0.93 33.38
N ARG A 289 15.68 -1.03 32.40
CA ARG A 289 15.30 -2.28 31.73
C ARG A 289 16.19 -2.59 30.53
N SER A 290 16.81 -1.57 29.94
CA SER A 290 17.78 -1.70 28.86
C SER A 290 19.11 -2.20 29.45
N LYS A 291 19.32 -3.53 29.46
CA LYS A 291 20.60 -4.14 29.84
C LYS A 291 21.56 -4.16 28.66
#